data_fdd4ed2ee8dd9d0691d162e8719e3240
#
_entry.id   fdd4ed2ee8dd9d0691d162e8719e3240
#
_cell.length_a   1.000
_cell.length_b   1.000
_cell.length_c   1.000
_cell.angle_alpha   90.00
_cell.angle_beta   90.00
_cell.angle_gamma   90.00
#
_symmetry.space_group_name_H-M   'P 1'
#
loop_
_entity.id
_entity.type
_entity.pdbx_description
1 polymer ?
#
loop_
_entity_poly.entity_id
_entity_poly.type
_entity_poly.pdbx_seq_one_letter_code
_entity_poly.pdbx_strand_id
1 'polypeptide(L)'
;RLSGTQVRDRAEPEWSAGGEPQDGGDGPDGPIPCRRNVDADALQIIGRAAQGDARTALNLLEMAADIAETNPAGGLLISEKTLAHILQGNIHRFDKGGEIFHDQISALHKAVRGSSPDAALYWCLRMLDGGCDPLYVARRVVRMASEDIGNADPRALQIALNAWDVVERLGSPESELTLAQAVIYMACAPKSNAVYNAFNQARKLVASAPAYD
;
A
#
# COMPACT_ATOMS: atom_id res chain seq x y z
N ARG A 1 -28.41 -35.48 32.01
CA ARG A 1 -27.08 -36.09 32.31
C ARG A 1 -26.24 -35.93 31.04
N LEU A 2 -25.35 -34.97 31.01
CA LEU A 2 -24.11 -35.00 30.25
C LEU A 2 -23.14 -34.00 30.91
N SER A 3 -22.03 -34.53 31.21
CA SER A 3 -20.90 -34.12 32.01
C SER A 3 -20.20 -32.85 31.56
N GLY A 4 -19.71 -32.10 32.57
CA GLY A 4 -18.89 -30.93 32.43
C GLY A 4 -17.56 -31.19 31.76
N THR A 5 -17.13 -30.21 30.96
CA THR A 5 -15.77 -30.07 30.46
C THR A 5 -15.11 -28.92 31.21
N GLN A 6 -14.16 -29.28 32.05
CA GLN A 6 -13.31 -28.33 32.78
C GLN A 6 -12.47 -27.51 31.82
N VAL A 7 -12.58 -26.19 31.92
CA VAL A 7 -11.65 -25.24 31.35
C VAL A 7 -10.37 -25.27 32.18
N ARG A 8 -9.26 -25.67 31.60
CA ARG A 8 -7.92 -25.60 32.21
C ARG A 8 -7.45 -24.14 32.17
N ASP A 9 -7.27 -23.57 33.34
CA ASP A 9 -6.52 -22.35 33.57
C ASP A 9 -5.12 -22.49 32.96
N ARG A 10 -4.79 -21.62 32.00
CA ARG A 10 -3.40 -21.40 31.56
C ARG A 10 -2.80 -20.34 32.48
N ALA A 11 -1.84 -20.75 33.27
CA ALA A 11 -1.01 -19.89 34.08
C ALA A 11 -0.32 -18.83 33.20
N GLU A 12 -0.41 -17.59 33.62
CA GLU A 12 0.35 -16.47 33.08
C GLU A 12 1.85 -16.66 33.37
N PRO A 13 2.77 -16.34 32.44
CA PRO A 13 4.19 -16.36 32.74
C PRO A 13 4.56 -15.18 33.63
N GLU A 14 5.00 -15.47 34.84
CA GLU A 14 5.61 -14.50 35.73
C GLU A 14 6.90 -13.92 35.12
N TRP A 15 6.91 -12.62 34.82
CA TRP A 15 8.11 -11.88 34.52
C TRP A 15 8.83 -11.51 35.81
N SER A 16 9.88 -12.26 36.17
CA SER A 16 10.79 -11.87 37.21
C SER A 16 11.73 -10.77 36.69
N ALA A 17 11.58 -9.58 37.21
CA ALA A 17 12.58 -8.53 37.09
C ALA A 17 13.77 -8.89 37.97
N GLY A 18 14.98 -8.82 37.39
CA GLY A 18 16.22 -8.85 38.18
C GLY A 18 17.21 -9.93 37.77
N GLY A 19 18.09 -9.64 36.85
CA GLY A 19 19.32 -10.33 36.56
C GLY A 19 20.33 -9.34 36.01
N GLU A 20 21.27 -8.92 36.86
CA GLU A 20 22.42 -8.16 36.43
C GLU A 20 23.24 -8.95 35.39
N PRO A 21 23.79 -8.32 34.33
CA PRO A 21 24.62 -9.00 33.35
C PRO A 21 25.96 -9.36 34.02
N GLN A 22 26.24 -10.66 34.14
CA GLN A 22 27.56 -11.16 34.46
C GLN A 22 28.51 -10.92 33.30
N ASP A 23 29.54 -10.15 33.60
CA ASP A 23 30.77 -10.02 32.80
C ASP A 23 31.41 -11.40 32.61
N GLY A 24 31.60 -11.79 31.36
CA GLY A 24 32.25 -13.09 31.07
C GLY A 24 32.70 -13.24 29.63
N GLY A 25 33.96 -12.91 29.37
CA GLY A 25 34.74 -13.54 28.28
C GLY A 25 34.99 -12.72 27.04
N ASP A 26 36.06 -11.95 27.06
CA ASP A 26 36.80 -11.46 25.89
C ASP A 26 37.34 -12.61 25.03
N GLY A 27 36.73 -12.78 23.83
CA GLY A 27 37.31 -13.50 22.71
C GLY A 27 37.32 -12.56 21.49
N PRO A 28 38.39 -12.53 20.67
CA PRO A 28 38.54 -11.49 19.63
C PRO A 28 37.67 -11.62 18.39
N ASP A 29 36.72 -12.57 18.33
CA ASP A 29 35.88 -12.84 17.15
C ASP A 29 34.36 -13.00 17.44
N GLY A 30 33.85 -12.31 18.45
CA GLY A 30 32.40 -12.21 18.65
C GLY A 30 31.76 -11.24 17.63
N PRO A 31 30.54 -11.52 17.11
CA PRO A 31 29.87 -10.58 16.23
C PRO A 31 29.68 -9.27 16.99
N ILE A 32 30.25 -8.17 16.47
CA ILE A 32 30.09 -6.81 17.01
C ILE A 32 28.59 -6.54 17.10
N PRO A 33 28.00 -6.32 18.31
CA PRO A 33 26.62 -5.95 18.41
C PRO A 33 26.45 -4.62 17.69
N CYS A 34 25.77 -4.63 16.56
CA CYS A 34 25.47 -3.44 15.79
C CYS A 34 24.52 -2.58 16.65
N ARG A 35 25.08 -1.72 17.52
CA ARG A 35 24.29 -0.77 18.31
C ARG A 35 23.74 0.28 17.36
N ARG A 36 22.46 0.13 17.04
CA ARG A 36 21.69 1.15 16.33
C ARG A 36 21.26 2.21 17.35
N ASN A 37 21.85 3.39 17.30
CA ASN A 37 21.45 4.51 18.11
C ASN A 37 20.50 5.39 17.28
N VAL A 38 19.28 5.57 17.78
CA VAL A 38 18.32 6.49 17.19
C VAL A 38 18.29 7.75 18.06
N ASP A 39 18.47 8.91 17.45
CA ASP A 39 18.39 10.18 18.14
C ASP A 39 16.98 10.42 18.68
N ALA A 40 16.85 11.00 19.87
CA ALA A 40 15.54 11.24 20.47
C ALA A 40 14.65 12.15 19.59
N ASP A 41 15.25 13.14 18.94
CA ASP A 41 14.56 14.02 18.00
C ASP A 41 14.13 13.26 16.73
N ALA A 42 14.95 12.31 16.26
CA ALA A 42 14.61 11.42 15.17
C ALA A 42 13.39 10.55 15.48
N LEU A 43 13.28 9.99 16.69
CA LEU A 43 12.11 9.23 17.12
C LEU A 43 10.83 10.10 17.16
N GLN A 44 10.93 11.37 17.59
CA GLN A 44 9.78 12.27 17.55
C GLN A 44 9.33 12.59 16.12
N ILE A 45 10.27 12.76 15.20
CA ILE A 45 9.98 13.01 13.79
C ILE A 45 9.27 11.78 13.18
N ILE A 46 9.78 10.56 13.43
CA ILE A 46 9.13 9.32 13.00
C ILE A 46 7.70 9.22 13.55
N GLY A 47 7.53 9.47 14.86
CA GLY A 47 6.22 9.42 15.51
C GLY A 47 5.21 10.42 14.93
N ARG A 48 5.64 11.64 14.59
CA ARG A 48 4.79 12.66 13.95
C ARG A 48 4.46 12.28 12.51
N ALA A 49 5.45 11.79 11.75
CA ALA A 49 5.28 11.38 10.36
C ALA A 49 4.38 10.14 10.23
N ALA A 50 4.41 9.25 11.20
CA ALA A 50 3.60 8.04 11.25
C ALA A 50 2.13 8.27 11.64
N GLN A 51 1.79 9.44 12.21
CA GLN A 51 0.41 9.81 12.56
C GLN A 51 -0.35 8.75 13.37
N GLY A 52 0.36 7.97 14.19
CA GLY A 52 -0.21 6.91 15.01
C GLY A 52 -0.24 5.52 14.35
N ASP A 53 0.22 5.39 13.10
CA ASP A 53 0.37 4.08 12.45
C ASP A 53 1.73 3.46 12.74
N ALA A 54 1.71 2.37 13.53
CA ALA A 54 2.92 1.65 13.92
C ALA A 54 3.67 1.03 12.74
N ARG A 55 2.98 0.61 11.69
CA ARG A 55 3.61 0.03 10.49
C ARG A 55 4.40 1.10 9.73
N THR A 56 3.81 2.27 9.53
CA THR A 56 4.48 3.42 8.92
C THR A 56 5.70 3.84 9.73
N ALA A 57 5.61 3.85 11.08
CA ALA A 57 6.74 4.16 11.95
C ALA A 57 7.89 3.15 11.77
N LEU A 58 7.58 1.86 11.74
CA LEU A 58 8.57 0.79 11.54
C LEU A 58 9.23 0.87 10.16
N ASN A 59 8.46 1.08 9.11
CA ASN A 59 8.98 1.24 7.75
C ASN A 59 9.93 2.45 7.63
N LEU A 60 9.58 3.58 8.24
CA LEU A 60 10.45 4.76 8.29
C LEU A 60 11.74 4.47 9.05
N LEU A 61 11.66 3.71 10.14
CA LEU A 61 12.82 3.31 10.93
C LEU A 61 13.73 2.35 10.15
N GLU A 62 13.20 1.37 9.44
CA GLU A 62 13.95 0.45 8.58
C GLU A 62 14.68 1.21 7.48
N MET A 63 13.98 2.09 6.77
CA MET A 63 14.58 2.91 5.72
C MET A 63 15.66 3.86 6.27
N ALA A 64 15.45 4.39 7.48
CA ALA A 64 16.45 5.23 8.14
C ALA A 64 17.68 4.42 8.54
N ALA A 65 17.50 3.16 8.93
CA ALA A 65 18.59 2.27 9.27
C ALA A 65 19.44 1.86 8.03
N ASP A 66 18.81 1.72 6.85
CA ASP A 66 19.50 1.35 5.61
C ASP A 66 20.42 2.45 5.07
N ILE A 67 20.11 3.72 5.36
CA ILE A 67 20.90 4.88 4.91
C ILE A 67 21.61 5.61 6.06
N ALA A 68 21.59 5.03 7.27
CA ALA A 68 22.21 5.61 8.44
C ALA A 68 23.73 5.70 8.30
N GLU A 69 24.30 6.81 8.73
CA GLU A 69 25.74 7.03 8.75
C GLU A 69 26.38 6.24 9.90
N THR A 70 27.62 5.76 9.67
CA THR A 70 28.37 5.08 10.72
C THR A 70 28.96 6.10 11.70
N ASN A 71 28.63 5.97 12.98
CA ASN A 71 29.22 6.80 14.03
C ASN A 71 30.73 6.46 14.20
N PRO A 72 31.61 7.40 14.55
CA PRO A 72 33.00 7.15 14.87
C PRO A 72 33.24 6.04 15.91
N ALA A 73 32.24 5.72 16.73
CA ALA A 73 32.27 4.61 17.70
C ALA A 73 31.81 3.25 17.12
N GLY A 74 31.63 3.14 15.79
CA GLY A 74 31.28 1.88 15.10
C GLY A 74 29.80 1.49 15.13
N GLY A 75 28.88 2.38 15.59
CA GLY A 75 27.44 2.15 15.58
C GLY A 75 26.76 2.93 14.44
N LEU A 76 25.57 2.48 14.03
CA LEU A 76 24.70 3.24 13.10
C LEU A 76 23.99 4.35 13.87
N LEU A 77 24.05 5.59 13.34
CA LEU A 77 23.35 6.76 13.90
C LEU A 77 22.24 7.21 12.94
N ILE A 78 21.00 7.10 13.38
CA ILE A 78 19.85 7.68 12.70
C ILE A 78 19.66 9.09 13.22
N SER A 79 20.06 10.07 12.40
CA SER A 79 19.98 11.50 12.72
C SER A 79 18.72 12.15 12.14
N GLU A 80 18.40 13.36 12.64
CA GLU A 80 17.36 14.21 12.04
C GLU A 80 17.60 14.47 10.55
N LYS A 81 18.87 14.66 10.13
CA LYS A 81 19.23 14.88 8.72
C LYS A 81 18.91 13.65 7.85
N THR A 82 19.18 12.45 8.36
CA THR A 82 18.85 11.20 7.69
C THR A 82 17.35 11.09 7.45
N LEU A 83 16.55 11.43 8.49
CA LEU A 83 15.09 11.43 8.39
C LEU A 83 14.56 12.55 7.49
N ALA A 84 15.13 13.74 7.54
CA ALA A 84 14.74 14.84 6.66
C ALA A 84 14.93 14.46 5.17
N HIS A 85 16.04 13.78 4.85
CA HIS A 85 16.29 13.26 3.50
C HIS A 85 15.26 12.21 3.08
N ILE A 86 14.91 11.27 3.97
CA ILE A 86 13.86 10.27 3.72
C ILE A 86 12.51 10.93 3.56
N LEU A 87 12.16 11.87 4.44
CA LEU A 87 10.87 12.53 4.41
C LEU A 87 10.72 13.45 3.21
N GLN A 88 11.79 14.15 2.79
CA GLN A 88 11.78 14.92 1.54
C GLN A 88 11.61 14.03 0.31
N GLY A 89 12.21 12.84 0.29
CA GLY A 89 11.97 11.82 -0.74
C GLY A 89 10.63 11.08 -0.58
N ASN A 90 10.05 11.04 0.62
CA ASN A 90 8.83 10.31 0.96
C ASN A 90 7.57 11.17 0.99
N ILE A 91 7.65 12.50 0.86
CA ILE A 91 6.45 13.34 0.68
C ILE A 91 5.60 12.85 -0.50
N HIS A 92 6.23 12.13 -1.42
CA HIS A 92 5.59 11.48 -2.56
C HIS A 92 5.33 9.97 -2.36
N ARG A 93 5.81 9.34 -1.28
CA ARG A 93 5.62 7.89 -1.08
C ARG A 93 4.21 7.59 -0.64
N PHE A 94 3.65 6.71 -1.41
CA PHE A 94 2.33 6.15 -1.29
C PHE A 94 2.26 5.20 -0.09
N ASP A 95 1.36 5.47 0.85
CA ASP A 95 1.03 4.53 1.91
C ASP A 95 0.27 3.33 1.32
N LYS A 96 0.99 2.22 1.08
CA LYS A 96 0.43 0.99 0.50
C LYS A 96 -0.58 0.33 1.44
N GLY A 97 -1.72 0.91 1.62
CA GLY A 97 -2.82 0.34 2.40
C GLY A 97 -3.44 1.28 3.42
N GLY A 98 -2.96 2.54 3.49
CA GLY A 98 -3.55 3.55 4.34
C GLY A 98 -4.80 4.21 3.76
N GLU A 99 -5.44 5.04 4.57
CA GLU A 99 -6.67 5.76 4.24
C GLU A 99 -6.48 6.67 3.00
N ILE A 100 -5.30 7.31 2.88
CA ILE A 100 -4.92 8.17 1.75
C ILE A 100 -4.94 7.41 0.42
N PHE A 101 -4.49 6.14 0.42
CA PHE A 101 -4.52 5.29 -0.76
C PHE A 101 -5.94 5.02 -1.25
N HIS A 102 -6.83 4.66 -0.32
CA HIS A 102 -8.23 4.40 -0.65
C HIS A 102 -8.94 5.66 -1.15
N ASP A 103 -8.59 6.82 -0.62
CA ASP A 103 -9.14 8.10 -1.06
C ASP A 103 -8.68 8.46 -2.46
N GLN A 104 -7.39 8.29 -2.78
CA GLN A 104 -6.86 8.62 -4.10
C GLN A 104 -7.42 7.70 -5.19
N ILE A 105 -7.50 6.38 -4.97
CA ILE A 105 -8.10 5.47 -5.94
C ILE A 105 -9.60 5.72 -6.09
N SER A 106 -10.29 6.08 -5.01
CA SER A 106 -11.69 6.47 -5.03
C SER A 106 -11.90 7.78 -5.82
N ALA A 107 -10.99 8.74 -5.68
CA ALA A 107 -10.99 9.99 -6.44
C ALA A 107 -10.77 9.73 -7.94
N LEU A 108 -9.81 8.87 -8.31
CA LEU A 108 -9.60 8.43 -9.68
C LEU A 108 -10.87 7.81 -10.28
N HIS A 109 -11.48 6.85 -9.58
CA HIS A 109 -12.75 6.25 -10.03
C HIS A 109 -13.87 7.27 -10.22
N LYS A 110 -14.03 8.19 -9.26
CA LYS A 110 -15.06 9.25 -9.34
C LYS A 110 -14.80 10.19 -10.50
N ALA A 111 -13.52 10.53 -10.75
CA ALA A 111 -13.14 11.38 -11.87
C ALA A 111 -13.44 10.73 -13.23
N VAL A 112 -13.12 9.44 -13.41
CA VAL A 112 -13.45 8.67 -14.61
C VAL A 112 -14.97 8.58 -14.78
N ARG A 113 -15.70 8.21 -13.74
CA ARG A 113 -17.17 8.09 -13.76
C ARG A 113 -17.85 9.43 -14.03
N GLY A 114 -17.28 10.52 -13.49
CA GLY A 114 -17.76 11.88 -13.68
C GLY A 114 -17.35 12.51 -15.02
N SER A 115 -16.68 11.76 -15.92
CA SER A 115 -16.20 12.23 -17.23
C SER A 115 -15.30 13.47 -17.12
N SER A 116 -14.38 13.47 -16.15
CA SER A 116 -13.38 14.52 -15.93
C SER A 116 -11.98 14.00 -16.27
N PRO A 117 -11.51 14.11 -17.52
CA PRO A 117 -10.21 13.57 -17.94
C PRO A 117 -9.03 14.23 -17.22
N ASP A 118 -9.08 15.53 -16.97
CA ASP A 118 -8.01 16.24 -16.28
C ASP A 118 -7.86 15.78 -14.83
N ALA A 119 -8.98 15.63 -14.11
CA ALA A 119 -8.95 15.11 -12.74
C ALA A 119 -8.54 13.63 -12.70
N ALA A 120 -8.98 12.83 -13.67
CA ALA A 120 -8.60 11.41 -13.76
C ALA A 120 -7.09 11.27 -14.01
N LEU A 121 -6.53 12.04 -14.93
CA LEU A 121 -5.09 12.08 -15.21
C LEU A 121 -4.31 12.53 -13.97
N TYR A 122 -4.76 13.62 -13.32
CA TYR A 122 -4.12 14.11 -12.10
C TYR A 122 -4.02 13.02 -11.01
N TRP A 123 -5.14 12.36 -10.69
CA TRP A 123 -5.15 11.34 -9.65
C TRP A 123 -4.34 10.10 -10.03
N CYS A 124 -4.34 9.70 -11.32
CA CYS A 124 -3.51 8.62 -11.81
C CYS A 124 -2.02 8.93 -11.59
N LEU A 125 -1.56 10.09 -12.06
CA LEU A 125 -0.16 10.49 -11.90
C LEU A 125 0.21 10.74 -10.44
N ARG A 126 -0.70 11.30 -9.64
CA ARG A 126 -0.48 11.49 -8.20
C ARG A 126 -0.26 10.18 -7.46
N MET A 127 -0.97 9.11 -7.85
CA MET A 127 -0.76 7.78 -7.29
C MET A 127 0.58 7.18 -7.72
N LEU A 128 0.95 7.29 -9.00
CA LEU A 128 2.21 6.76 -9.52
C LEU A 128 3.41 7.51 -8.92
N ASP A 129 3.38 8.84 -8.86
CA ASP A 129 4.39 9.69 -8.23
C ASP A 129 4.56 9.35 -6.73
N GLY A 130 3.47 9.01 -6.05
CA GLY A 130 3.47 8.50 -4.68
C GLY A 130 4.02 7.08 -4.51
N GLY A 131 4.46 6.41 -5.58
CA GLY A 131 5.03 5.06 -5.56
C GLY A 131 3.99 3.94 -5.56
N CYS A 132 2.76 4.22 -6.02
CA CYS A 132 1.76 3.17 -6.26
C CYS A 132 2.26 2.21 -7.35
N ASP A 133 2.09 0.92 -7.11
CA ASP A 133 2.36 -0.09 -8.13
C ASP A 133 1.50 0.16 -9.39
N PRO A 134 2.11 0.39 -10.57
CA PRO A 134 1.38 0.62 -11.82
C PRO A 134 0.40 -0.50 -12.15
N LEU A 135 0.71 -1.76 -11.80
CA LEU A 135 -0.20 -2.89 -11.98
C LEU A 135 -1.46 -2.76 -11.12
N TYR A 136 -1.37 -2.12 -9.96
CA TYR A 136 -2.55 -1.85 -9.16
C TYR A 136 -3.48 -0.85 -9.87
N VAL A 137 -2.93 0.22 -10.44
CA VAL A 137 -3.70 1.18 -11.22
C VAL A 137 -4.31 0.50 -12.45
N ALA A 138 -3.53 -0.32 -13.17
CA ALA A 138 -4.01 -1.08 -14.34
C ALA A 138 -5.21 -1.97 -13.99
N ARG A 139 -5.17 -2.71 -12.86
CA ARG A 139 -6.31 -3.51 -12.38
C ARG A 139 -7.57 -2.67 -12.18
N ARG A 140 -7.42 -1.46 -11.66
CA ARG A 140 -8.56 -0.54 -11.47
C ARG A 140 -9.10 -0.02 -12.78
N VAL A 141 -8.23 0.28 -13.75
CA VAL A 141 -8.63 0.70 -15.09
C VAL A 141 -9.43 -0.40 -15.80
N VAL A 142 -8.98 -1.66 -15.74
CA VAL A 142 -9.75 -2.81 -16.26
C VAL A 142 -11.12 -2.93 -15.58
N ARG A 143 -11.18 -2.73 -14.26
CA ARG A 143 -12.45 -2.74 -13.51
C ARG A 143 -13.40 -1.64 -13.97
N MET A 144 -12.90 -0.40 -14.12
CA MET A 144 -13.69 0.74 -14.61
C MET A 144 -14.24 0.49 -16.03
N ALA A 145 -13.42 -0.12 -16.89
CA ALA A 145 -13.83 -0.44 -18.26
C ALA A 145 -15.09 -1.34 -18.28
N SER A 146 -15.20 -2.30 -17.37
CA SER A 146 -16.34 -3.21 -17.30
C SER A 146 -17.51 -2.65 -16.49
N GLU A 147 -17.23 -1.91 -15.40
CA GLU A 147 -18.24 -1.45 -14.45
C GLU A 147 -18.91 -0.14 -14.88
N ASP A 148 -18.11 0.84 -15.33
CA ASP A 148 -18.57 2.21 -15.58
C ASP A 148 -18.82 2.49 -17.06
N ILE A 149 -18.16 1.77 -17.97
CA ILE A 149 -18.31 1.93 -19.43
C ILE A 149 -19.08 0.76 -20.02
N GLY A 150 -18.70 -0.48 -19.69
CA GLY A 150 -19.37 -1.68 -20.13
C GLY A 150 -19.63 -1.71 -21.63
N ASN A 151 -20.86 -2.05 -22.03
CA ASN A 151 -21.26 -2.16 -23.43
C ASN A 151 -21.52 -0.80 -24.12
N ALA A 152 -21.40 0.33 -23.43
CA ALA A 152 -21.48 1.64 -24.07
C ALA A 152 -20.31 1.90 -25.01
N ASP A 153 -19.12 1.37 -24.65
CA ASP A 153 -17.94 1.33 -25.54
C ASP A 153 -17.11 0.07 -25.26
N PRO A 154 -17.32 -1.03 -26.01
CA PRO A 154 -16.57 -2.29 -25.81
C PRO A 154 -15.06 -2.18 -25.97
N ARG A 155 -14.56 -1.15 -26.67
CA ARG A 155 -13.11 -0.90 -26.84
C ARG A 155 -12.43 -0.55 -25.52
N ALA A 156 -13.19 -0.04 -24.56
CA ALA A 156 -12.66 0.35 -23.27
C ALA A 156 -11.92 -0.80 -22.57
N LEU A 157 -12.50 -1.99 -22.55
CA LEU A 157 -11.88 -3.17 -21.95
C LEU A 157 -10.61 -3.57 -22.71
N GLN A 158 -10.61 -3.53 -24.04
CA GLN A 158 -9.42 -3.83 -24.84
C GLN A 158 -8.27 -2.86 -24.57
N ILE A 159 -8.58 -1.56 -24.48
CA ILE A 159 -7.57 -0.52 -24.19
C ILE A 159 -7.01 -0.72 -22.78
N ALA A 160 -7.84 -1.05 -21.80
CA ALA A 160 -7.42 -1.31 -20.45
C ALA A 160 -6.49 -2.53 -20.36
N LEU A 161 -6.80 -3.62 -21.06
CA LEU A 161 -5.97 -4.82 -21.13
C LEU A 161 -4.64 -4.56 -21.86
N ASN A 162 -4.67 -3.84 -22.96
CA ASN A 162 -3.44 -3.44 -23.66
C ASN A 162 -2.54 -2.58 -22.77
N ALA A 163 -3.10 -1.65 -22.00
CA ALA A 163 -2.33 -0.86 -21.05
C ALA A 163 -1.71 -1.75 -19.95
N TRP A 164 -2.43 -2.74 -19.46
CA TRP A 164 -1.89 -3.72 -18.52
C TRP A 164 -0.70 -4.48 -19.11
N ASP A 165 -0.85 -5.04 -20.31
CA ASP A 165 0.22 -5.76 -20.99
C ASP A 165 1.48 -4.89 -21.18
N VAL A 166 1.30 -3.60 -21.47
CA VAL A 166 2.42 -2.66 -21.60
C VAL A 166 3.10 -2.44 -20.26
N VAL A 167 2.34 -2.32 -19.16
CA VAL A 167 2.91 -2.19 -17.82
C VAL A 167 3.76 -3.40 -17.45
N GLU A 168 3.30 -4.62 -17.77
CA GLU A 168 4.05 -5.86 -17.50
C GLU A 168 5.31 -5.99 -18.36
N ARG A 169 5.29 -5.45 -19.58
CA ARG A 169 6.41 -5.59 -20.53
C ARG A 169 7.48 -4.53 -20.39
N LEU A 170 7.08 -3.28 -20.20
CA LEU A 170 8.00 -2.15 -20.14
C LEU A 170 8.38 -1.75 -18.71
N GLY A 171 7.47 -1.91 -17.73
CA GLY A 171 7.67 -1.39 -16.39
C GLY A 171 7.62 0.13 -16.32
N SER A 172 7.85 0.68 -15.11
CA SER A 172 7.92 2.12 -14.87
C SER A 172 9.35 2.63 -15.17
N PRO A 173 9.51 3.85 -15.70
CA PRO A 173 8.47 4.86 -15.95
C PRO A 173 7.79 4.78 -17.34
N GLU A 174 8.32 4.02 -18.30
CA GLU A 174 7.87 4.05 -19.70
C GLU A 174 6.39 3.66 -19.87
N SER A 175 5.89 2.73 -19.04
CA SER A 175 4.51 2.26 -19.11
C SER A 175 3.48 3.26 -18.60
N GLU A 176 3.89 4.28 -17.84
CA GLU A 176 2.99 5.23 -17.19
C GLU A 176 2.20 6.06 -18.20
N LEU A 177 2.82 6.38 -19.35
CA LEU A 177 2.15 7.08 -20.45
C LEU A 177 0.98 6.26 -21.00
N THR A 178 1.12 4.95 -21.11
CA THR A 178 0.05 4.08 -21.61
C THR A 178 -1.09 3.96 -20.61
N LEU A 179 -0.79 3.92 -19.31
CA LEU A 179 -1.82 4.01 -18.27
C LEU A 179 -2.57 5.34 -18.32
N ALA A 180 -1.86 6.45 -18.47
CA ALA A 180 -2.45 7.78 -18.62
C ALA A 180 -3.38 7.83 -19.84
N GLN A 181 -2.95 7.29 -21.00
CA GLN A 181 -3.79 7.17 -22.19
C GLN A 181 -5.07 6.40 -21.92
N ALA A 182 -4.99 5.23 -21.26
CA ALA A 182 -6.14 4.42 -20.92
C ALA A 182 -7.10 5.16 -19.98
N VAL A 183 -6.57 5.82 -18.95
CA VAL A 183 -7.36 6.61 -17.98
C VAL A 183 -8.11 7.76 -18.65
N ILE A 184 -7.44 8.53 -19.53
CA ILE A 184 -8.06 9.60 -20.31
C ILE A 184 -9.16 9.03 -21.19
N TYR A 185 -8.89 7.93 -21.90
CA TYR A 185 -9.90 7.27 -22.73
C TYR A 185 -11.13 6.88 -21.90
N MET A 186 -10.93 6.23 -20.75
CA MET A 186 -12.03 5.86 -19.84
C MET A 186 -12.83 7.09 -19.39
N ALA A 187 -12.16 8.19 -19.09
CA ALA A 187 -12.84 9.43 -18.69
C ALA A 187 -13.69 10.06 -19.80
N CYS A 188 -13.21 9.97 -21.06
CA CYS A 188 -13.91 10.51 -22.23
C CYS A 188 -14.98 9.59 -22.82
N ALA A 189 -14.89 8.26 -22.56
CA ALA A 189 -15.81 7.28 -23.11
C ALA A 189 -17.25 7.47 -22.58
N PRO A 190 -18.29 7.09 -23.34
CA PRO A 190 -19.67 7.05 -22.83
C PRO A 190 -19.77 6.08 -21.65
N LYS A 191 -20.59 6.43 -20.65
CA LYS A 191 -20.76 5.67 -19.41
C LYS A 191 -22.01 4.83 -19.43
N SER A 192 -21.90 3.57 -18.97
CA SER A 192 -23.05 2.70 -18.72
C SER A 192 -22.73 1.64 -17.67
N ASN A 193 -23.46 1.67 -16.59
CA ASN A 193 -23.41 0.64 -15.55
C ASN A 193 -24.46 -0.47 -15.74
N ALA A 194 -25.10 -0.54 -16.91
CA ALA A 194 -26.21 -1.48 -17.18
C ALA A 194 -25.78 -2.94 -16.99
N VAL A 195 -24.56 -3.31 -17.46
CA VAL A 195 -24.02 -4.66 -17.28
C VAL A 195 -23.80 -4.99 -15.82
N TYR A 196 -23.22 -4.05 -15.05
CA TYR A 196 -23.02 -4.21 -13.61
C TYR A 196 -24.33 -4.42 -12.85
N ASN A 197 -25.35 -3.62 -13.16
CA ASN A 197 -26.67 -3.72 -12.53
C ASN A 197 -27.36 -5.03 -12.89
N ALA A 198 -27.36 -5.43 -14.17
CA ALA A 198 -27.92 -6.70 -14.63
C ALA A 198 -27.22 -7.90 -13.96
N PHE A 199 -25.88 -7.89 -13.89
CA PHE A 199 -25.12 -8.91 -13.21
C PHE A 199 -25.52 -9.05 -11.73
N ASN A 200 -25.61 -7.94 -11.01
CA ASN A 200 -25.99 -7.97 -9.59
C ASN A 200 -27.44 -8.43 -9.36
N GLN A 201 -28.35 -8.07 -10.25
CA GLN A 201 -29.75 -8.56 -10.19
C GLN A 201 -29.81 -10.07 -10.46
N ALA A 202 -29.15 -10.54 -11.51
CA ALA A 202 -29.08 -11.97 -11.84
C ALA A 202 -28.44 -12.78 -10.70
N ARG A 203 -27.36 -12.27 -10.11
CA ARG A 203 -26.70 -12.91 -8.97
C ARG A 203 -27.62 -13.06 -7.76
N LYS A 204 -28.43 -12.05 -7.45
CA LYS A 204 -29.43 -12.12 -6.38
C LYS A 204 -30.50 -13.15 -6.69
N LEU A 205 -30.98 -13.20 -7.92
CA LEU A 205 -31.97 -14.18 -8.37
C LEU A 205 -31.43 -15.61 -8.23
N VAL A 206 -30.23 -15.87 -8.71
CA VAL A 206 -29.57 -17.18 -8.60
C VAL A 206 -29.39 -17.58 -7.13
N ALA A 207 -28.98 -16.66 -6.25
CA ALA A 207 -28.80 -16.95 -4.84
C ALA A 207 -30.13 -17.25 -4.10
N SER A 208 -31.26 -16.77 -4.62
CA SER A 208 -32.60 -17.02 -4.04
C SER A 208 -33.34 -18.19 -4.71
N ALA A 209 -32.83 -18.71 -5.83
CA ALA A 209 -33.44 -19.85 -6.51
C ALA A 209 -33.19 -21.13 -5.71
N PRO A 210 -34.18 -22.07 -5.62
CA PRO A 210 -33.93 -23.38 -5.03
C PRO A 210 -32.90 -24.13 -5.87
N ALA A 211 -32.03 -24.90 -5.20
CA ALA A 211 -31.14 -25.82 -5.89
C ALA A 211 -31.99 -26.81 -6.72
N TYR A 212 -31.72 -26.88 -8.00
CA TYR A 212 -32.28 -27.94 -8.82
C TYR A 212 -31.48 -29.20 -8.56
N ASP A 213 -32.08 -30.19 -7.92
CA ASP A 213 -31.59 -31.56 -7.79
C ASP A 213 -31.64 -32.28 -9.13
#